data_4df8a0510aa2d788ebde48f3719d0b78
#
_entry.id   4df8a0510aa2d788ebde48f3719d0b78
#
_cell.length_a   1.000
_cell.length_b   1.000
_cell.length_c   1.000
_cell.angle_alpha   90.00
_cell.angle_beta   90.00
_cell.angle_gamma   90.00
#
_symmetry.space_group_name_H-M   'P 1'
#
loop_
_entity.id
_entity.type
_entity.pdbx_description
1 polymer ?
#
loop_
_entity_poly.entity_id
_entity_poly.type
_entity_poly.pdbx_seq_one_letter_code
_entity_poly.pdbx_strand_id
1 'polypeptide(L)'
;MPAASEAADPNFMLSLARGLGVLRVFEGRSSLSIAEAARFSGLNRPSASRCLHTLMRLGYVREHGGRYSLTPKLLPLAAGFLTSTPLASVSQAVANGLRDRLQETVSVGALDPSDPGRIIYIARAERNQVIAAPLMVGSTLPSHCTSMGRVILASMTNGAREQWLSGAVLESRTERTITSPDALRGELCAVAEQRWSLVEEELEIGLRSLAVPIRDRDGTTLAALNVATFSDAHSREHLIDRYLPDLRAAAGQLERAI
;
A
#
# COMPACT_ATOMS: atom_id res chain seq x y z
N MET A 1 3.28 3.51 17.40
CA MET A 1 4.27 4.08 18.38
C MET A 1 5.66 3.81 17.82
N PRO A 2 6.58 4.80 17.84
CA PRO A 2 7.96 4.55 17.46
C PRO A 2 8.56 3.44 18.33
N ALA A 3 9.49 2.65 17.75
CA ALA A 3 10.18 1.59 18.47
C ALA A 3 10.99 2.16 19.65
N ALA A 4 11.25 1.34 20.67
CA ALA A 4 12.03 1.78 21.84
C ALA A 4 13.45 2.28 21.46
N SER A 5 14.02 1.74 20.38
CA SER A 5 15.32 2.17 19.81
C SER A 5 15.27 3.58 19.19
N GLU A 6 14.15 3.95 18.57
CA GLU A 6 13.97 5.30 17.98
C GLU A 6 13.82 6.38 19.04
N ALA A 7 13.20 6.06 20.19
CA ALA A 7 13.07 7.00 21.31
C ALA A 7 14.42 7.31 22.02
N ALA A 8 15.45 6.51 21.77
CA ALA A 8 16.80 6.70 22.33
C ALA A 8 17.72 7.52 21.39
N ASP A 9 17.32 7.75 20.13
CA ASP A 9 18.09 8.60 19.20
C ASP A 9 17.92 10.08 19.56
N PRO A 10 19.01 10.80 19.91
CA PRO A 10 18.93 12.21 20.28
C PRO A 10 18.45 13.13 19.13
N ASN A 11 18.55 12.68 17.87
CA ASN A 11 18.06 13.41 16.70
C ASN A 11 16.60 13.12 16.39
N PHE A 12 15.98 12.15 17.05
CA PHE A 12 14.59 11.76 16.79
C PHE A 12 13.60 12.69 17.51
N MET A 13 12.85 13.48 16.73
CA MET A 13 11.85 14.40 17.28
C MET A 13 10.54 13.66 17.60
N LEU A 14 10.44 13.12 18.80
CA LEU A 14 9.25 12.38 19.27
C LEU A 14 7.94 13.19 19.14
N SER A 15 7.99 14.50 19.28
CA SER A 15 6.82 15.37 19.10
C SER A 15 6.34 15.40 17.64
N LEU A 16 7.27 15.40 16.67
CA LEU A 16 6.95 15.31 15.24
C LEU A 16 6.36 13.94 14.89
N ALA A 17 6.99 12.86 15.36
CA ALA A 17 6.51 11.50 15.15
C ALA A 17 5.07 11.31 15.68
N ARG A 18 4.77 11.83 16.88
CA ARG A 18 3.43 11.82 17.48
C ARG A 18 2.43 12.60 16.62
N GLY A 19 2.80 13.78 16.12
CA GLY A 19 1.97 14.60 15.25
C GLY A 19 1.61 13.90 13.94
N LEU A 20 2.59 13.29 13.26
CA LEU A 20 2.40 12.48 12.07
C LEU A 20 1.56 11.22 12.37
N GLY A 21 1.78 10.57 13.51
CA GLY A 21 0.96 9.44 13.97
C GLY A 21 -0.52 9.82 14.15
N VAL A 22 -0.81 11.01 14.65
CA VAL A 22 -2.19 11.53 14.75
C VAL A 22 -2.80 11.83 13.38
N LEU A 23 -2.03 12.26 12.38
CA LEU A 23 -2.53 12.39 11.00
C LEU A 23 -2.90 11.04 10.39
N ARG A 24 -2.07 10.01 10.60
CA ARG A 24 -2.31 8.65 10.08
C ARG A 24 -3.61 8.03 10.59
N VAL A 25 -4.05 8.32 11.81
CA VAL A 25 -5.28 7.72 12.34
C VAL A 25 -6.57 8.20 11.66
N PHE A 26 -6.49 9.21 10.79
CA PHE A 26 -7.62 9.61 9.94
C PHE A 26 -7.81 8.71 8.71
N GLU A 27 -6.87 7.81 8.41
CA GLU A 27 -7.01 6.86 7.30
C GLU A 27 -8.33 6.07 7.44
N GLY A 28 -9.19 6.16 6.40
CA GLY A 28 -10.51 5.54 6.39
C GLY A 28 -11.54 6.16 7.35
N ARG A 29 -11.27 7.34 7.92
CA ARG A 29 -12.15 8.00 8.88
C ARG A 29 -12.39 9.45 8.50
N SER A 30 -13.66 9.82 8.39
CA SER A 30 -14.06 11.19 8.03
C SER A 30 -13.81 12.20 9.15
N SER A 31 -13.94 11.79 10.41
CA SER A 31 -13.68 12.63 11.58
C SER A 31 -13.40 11.82 12.84
N LEU A 32 -12.69 12.41 13.79
CA LEU A 32 -12.33 11.80 15.08
C LEU A 32 -12.53 12.82 16.22
N SER A 33 -12.98 12.34 17.38
CA SER A 33 -12.85 13.04 18.65
C SER A 33 -11.43 12.92 19.21
N ILE A 34 -11.06 13.75 20.22
CA ILE A 34 -9.75 13.64 20.90
C ILE A 34 -9.58 12.25 21.52
N ALA A 35 -10.64 11.64 22.07
CA ALA A 35 -10.57 10.33 22.70
C ALA A 35 -10.29 9.22 21.67
N GLU A 36 -10.95 9.28 20.50
CA GLU A 36 -10.71 8.35 19.40
C GLU A 36 -9.30 8.52 18.82
N ALA A 37 -8.86 9.76 18.59
CA ALA A 37 -7.50 10.04 18.12
C ALA A 37 -6.44 9.53 19.11
N ALA A 38 -6.64 9.70 20.42
CA ALA A 38 -5.76 9.17 21.46
C ALA A 38 -5.71 7.64 21.41
N ARG A 39 -6.87 6.99 21.36
CA ARG A 39 -6.99 5.52 21.30
C ARG A 39 -6.29 4.94 20.08
N PHE A 40 -6.57 5.48 18.88
CA PHE A 40 -6.02 4.94 17.63
C PHE A 40 -4.52 5.24 17.43
N SER A 41 -4.02 6.37 17.99
CA SER A 41 -2.60 6.69 17.90
C SER A 41 -1.76 6.08 19.02
N GLY A 42 -2.38 5.43 20.01
CA GLY A 42 -1.70 4.91 21.21
C GLY A 42 -1.16 6.02 22.14
N LEU A 43 -1.62 7.26 21.97
CA LEU A 43 -1.21 8.40 22.81
C LEU A 43 -2.17 8.57 23.98
N ASN A 44 -1.67 9.17 25.08
CA ASN A 44 -2.57 9.69 26.10
C ASN A 44 -3.38 10.89 25.56
N ARG A 45 -4.54 11.14 26.17
CA ARG A 45 -5.48 12.20 25.75
C ARG A 45 -4.87 13.60 25.69
N PRO A 46 -4.06 14.05 26.67
CA PRO A 46 -3.38 15.36 26.59
C PRO A 46 -2.42 15.47 25.38
N SER A 47 -1.64 14.43 25.09
CA SER A 47 -0.73 14.42 23.95
C SER A 47 -1.48 14.47 22.61
N ALA A 48 -2.52 13.64 22.44
CA ALA A 48 -3.37 13.67 21.24
C ALA A 48 -4.04 15.05 21.05
N SER A 49 -4.55 15.64 22.13
CA SER A 49 -5.13 17.00 22.12
C SER A 49 -4.12 18.05 21.64
N ARG A 50 -2.87 18.00 22.16
CA ARG A 50 -1.81 18.94 21.73
C ARG A 50 -1.43 18.75 20.27
N CYS A 51 -1.35 17.51 19.77
CA CYS A 51 -1.11 17.22 18.36
C CYS A 51 -2.23 17.78 17.49
N LEU A 52 -3.50 17.48 17.81
CA LEU A 52 -4.66 17.98 17.06
C LEU A 52 -4.72 19.52 17.08
N HIS A 53 -4.44 20.16 18.23
CA HIS A 53 -4.37 21.62 18.33
C HIS A 53 -3.29 22.19 17.38
N THR A 54 -2.09 21.62 17.38
CA THR A 54 -0.98 22.05 16.50
C THR A 54 -1.36 21.87 15.03
N LEU A 55 -1.89 20.71 14.67
CA LEU A 55 -2.33 20.42 13.30
C LEU A 55 -3.45 21.36 12.84
N MET A 56 -4.36 21.73 13.73
CA MET A 56 -5.41 22.71 13.48
C MET A 56 -4.81 24.11 13.26
N ARG A 57 -3.88 24.55 14.11
CA ARG A 57 -3.19 25.85 13.96
C ARG A 57 -2.37 25.92 12.65
N LEU A 58 -1.83 24.79 12.21
CA LEU A 58 -1.14 24.65 10.93
C LEU A 58 -2.12 24.51 9.74
N GLY A 59 -3.42 24.33 9.99
CA GLY A 59 -4.45 24.21 8.98
C GLY A 59 -4.60 22.83 8.32
N TYR A 60 -3.95 21.78 8.83
CA TYR A 60 -4.08 20.40 8.32
C TYR A 60 -5.35 19.71 8.81
N VAL A 61 -5.87 20.15 9.94
CA VAL A 61 -7.09 19.64 10.58
C VAL A 61 -8.02 20.81 10.88
N ARG A 62 -9.33 20.59 10.79
CA ARG A 62 -10.35 21.51 11.29
C ARG A 62 -11.15 20.84 12.40
N GLU A 63 -11.68 21.65 13.31
CA GLU A 63 -12.56 21.20 14.39
C GLU A 63 -13.98 21.71 14.14
N HIS A 64 -14.96 20.86 14.38
CA HIS A 64 -16.38 21.22 14.39
C HIS A 64 -17.12 20.31 15.37
N GLY A 65 -17.79 20.91 16.37
CA GLY A 65 -18.60 20.18 17.35
C GLY A 65 -17.82 19.14 18.15
N GLY A 66 -16.57 19.42 18.50
CA GLY A 66 -15.69 18.48 19.26
C GLY A 66 -15.11 17.34 18.40
N ARG A 67 -15.32 17.36 17.09
CA ARG A 67 -14.76 16.41 16.14
C ARG A 67 -13.78 17.10 15.19
N TYR A 68 -12.71 16.37 14.86
CA TYR A 68 -11.63 16.82 13.99
C TYR A 68 -11.72 16.11 12.66
N SER A 69 -11.47 16.80 11.56
CA SER A 69 -11.40 16.24 10.20
C SER A 69 -10.23 16.84 9.44
N LEU A 70 -9.68 16.08 8.49
CA LEU A 70 -8.60 16.54 7.61
C LEU A 70 -9.08 17.70 6.72
N THR A 71 -8.14 18.53 6.30
CA THR A 71 -8.39 19.61 5.33
C THR A 71 -7.70 19.30 3.99
N PRO A 72 -8.09 19.97 2.90
CA PRO A 72 -7.41 19.85 1.61
C PRO A 72 -5.92 20.24 1.62
N LYS A 73 -5.41 20.85 2.69
CA LYS A 73 -4.01 21.25 2.82
C LYS A 73 -3.02 20.08 2.77
N LEU A 74 -3.50 18.83 2.91
CA LEU A 74 -2.69 17.62 2.75
C LEU A 74 -2.41 17.29 1.26
N LEU A 75 -3.29 17.71 0.34
CA LEU A 75 -3.18 17.36 -1.08
C LEU A 75 -1.87 17.84 -1.74
N PRO A 76 -1.36 19.07 -1.49
CA PRO A 76 -0.08 19.49 -2.06
C PRO A 76 1.11 18.61 -1.66
N LEU A 77 1.09 17.99 -0.47
CA LEU A 77 2.15 17.06 -0.03
C LEU A 77 2.11 15.78 -0.87
N ALA A 78 0.93 15.21 -1.06
CA ALA A 78 0.74 14.04 -1.92
C ALA A 78 1.06 14.38 -3.39
N ALA A 79 0.60 15.51 -3.89
CA ALA A 79 0.89 15.97 -5.24
C ALA A 79 2.40 16.17 -5.46
N GLY A 80 3.12 16.73 -4.47
CA GLY A 80 4.57 16.85 -4.50
C GLY A 80 5.25 15.50 -4.74
N PHE A 81 4.87 14.45 -4.02
CA PHE A 81 5.39 13.10 -4.24
C PHE A 81 5.06 12.59 -5.65
N LEU A 82 3.79 12.69 -6.07
CA LEU A 82 3.31 12.16 -7.35
C LEU A 82 3.97 12.84 -8.57
N THR A 83 4.38 14.10 -8.45
CA THR A 83 5.00 14.86 -9.55
C THR A 83 6.51 14.83 -9.54
N SER A 84 7.14 14.70 -8.38
CA SER A 84 8.61 14.75 -8.23
C SER A 84 9.28 13.37 -8.32
N THR A 85 8.53 12.29 -8.11
CA THR A 85 9.05 10.93 -8.19
C THR A 85 8.88 10.39 -9.61
N PRO A 86 9.96 10.04 -10.35
CA PRO A 86 9.87 9.60 -11.74
C PRO A 86 8.85 8.47 -11.94
N LEU A 87 8.91 7.42 -11.12
CA LEU A 87 7.96 6.32 -11.18
C LEU A 87 6.51 6.79 -10.99
N ALA A 88 6.22 7.57 -9.95
CA ALA A 88 4.86 8.01 -9.66
C ALA A 88 4.28 8.89 -10.78
N SER A 89 5.11 9.77 -11.38
CA SER A 89 4.70 10.70 -12.41
C SER A 89 4.22 10.03 -13.71
N VAL A 90 4.77 8.85 -14.05
CA VAL A 90 4.42 8.10 -15.27
C VAL A 90 3.43 6.96 -15.00
N SER A 91 3.32 6.50 -13.75
CA SER A 91 2.53 5.31 -13.38
C SER A 91 1.07 5.42 -13.76
N GLN A 92 0.45 6.61 -13.57
CA GLN A 92 -0.98 6.77 -13.86
C GLN A 92 -1.29 6.66 -15.36
N ALA A 93 -0.43 7.21 -16.22
CA ALA A 93 -0.60 7.12 -17.68
C ALA A 93 -0.48 5.66 -18.16
N VAL A 94 0.52 4.92 -17.67
CA VAL A 94 0.72 3.49 -18.00
C VAL A 94 -0.45 2.65 -17.48
N ALA A 95 -0.90 2.88 -16.24
CA ALA A 95 -2.05 2.19 -15.67
C ALA A 95 -3.33 2.43 -16.48
N ASN A 96 -3.59 3.66 -16.93
CA ASN A 96 -4.74 4.00 -17.77
C ASN A 96 -4.68 3.25 -19.11
N GLY A 97 -3.54 3.27 -19.80
CA GLY A 97 -3.38 2.59 -21.09
C GLY A 97 -3.54 1.08 -20.98
N LEU A 98 -3.04 0.47 -19.90
CA LEU A 98 -3.18 -0.96 -19.66
C LEU A 98 -4.63 -1.32 -19.27
N ARG A 99 -5.32 -0.52 -18.44
CA ARG A 99 -6.74 -0.68 -18.14
C ARG A 99 -7.58 -0.65 -19.41
N ASP A 100 -7.33 0.31 -20.30
CA ASP A 100 -8.11 0.45 -21.55
C ASP A 100 -7.92 -0.76 -22.47
N ARG A 101 -6.72 -1.36 -22.47
CA ARG A 101 -6.41 -2.56 -23.24
C ARG A 101 -6.99 -3.83 -22.65
N LEU A 102 -6.85 -4.03 -21.33
CA LEU A 102 -7.30 -5.24 -20.64
C LEU A 102 -8.77 -5.17 -20.22
N GLN A 103 -9.37 -3.97 -20.18
CA GLN A 103 -10.71 -3.71 -19.65
C GLN A 103 -10.88 -4.18 -18.21
N GLU A 104 -9.78 -4.11 -17.41
CA GLU A 104 -9.71 -4.50 -16.01
C GLU A 104 -9.04 -3.42 -15.17
N THR A 105 -9.25 -3.47 -13.85
CA THR A 105 -8.61 -2.54 -12.92
C THR A 105 -7.11 -2.78 -12.85
N VAL A 106 -6.31 -1.72 -13.06
CA VAL A 106 -4.85 -1.75 -13.02
C VAL A 106 -4.35 -0.81 -11.93
N SER A 107 -3.36 -1.24 -11.17
CA SER A 107 -2.78 -0.40 -10.13
C SER A 107 -1.26 -0.57 -10.03
N VAL A 108 -0.59 0.47 -9.51
CA VAL A 108 0.81 0.43 -9.11
C VAL A 108 0.88 0.69 -7.61
N GLY A 109 1.61 -0.16 -6.90
CA GLY A 109 1.80 -0.05 -5.45
C GLY A 109 3.26 -0.21 -5.06
N ALA A 110 3.68 0.51 -4.01
CA ALA A 110 4.98 0.40 -3.38
C ALA A 110 4.84 -0.05 -1.93
N LEU A 111 5.91 -0.57 -1.29
CA LEU A 111 5.88 -0.82 0.16
C LEU A 111 5.78 0.49 0.93
N ASP A 112 5.11 0.46 2.07
CA ASP A 112 5.28 1.50 3.09
C ASP A 112 6.73 1.41 3.61
N PRO A 113 7.55 2.46 3.48
CA PRO A 113 8.94 2.43 3.92
C PRO A 113 9.11 2.15 5.43
N SER A 114 8.06 2.42 6.22
CA SER A 114 8.06 2.21 7.67
C SER A 114 7.43 0.88 8.10
N ASP A 115 6.75 0.18 7.18
CA ASP A 115 6.05 -1.07 7.48
C ASP A 115 5.96 -1.96 6.23
N PRO A 116 6.93 -2.88 6.02
CA PRO A 116 6.89 -3.82 4.89
C PRO A 116 5.63 -4.71 4.85
N GLY A 117 4.88 -4.79 5.94
CA GLY A 117 3.59 -5.48 5.98
C GLY A 117 2.48 -4.78 5.19
N ARG A 118 2.74 -3.58 4.63
CA ARG A 118 1.76 -2.77 3.91
C ARG A 118 2.27 -2.29 2.56
N ILE A 119 1.39 -2.26 1.58
CA ILE A 119 1.60 -1.57 0.31
C ILE A 119 0.75 -0.30 0.26
N ILE A 120 1.24 0.70 -0.47
CA ILE A 120 0.55 1.98 -0.73
C ILE A 120 0.32 2.08 -2.23
N TYR A 121 -0.91 2.34 -2.64
CA TYR A 121 -1.23 2.62 -4.04
C TYR A 121 -0.67 3.97 -4.49
N ILE A 122 0.17 3.99 -5.52
CA ILE A 122 0.73 5.22 -6.12
C ILE A 122 0.10 5.58 -7.47
N ALA A 123 -0.54 4.62 -8.15
CA ALA A 123 -1.40 4.85 -9.29
C ALA A 123 -2.53 3.82 -9.31
N ARG A 124 -3.69 4.21 -9.84
CA ARG A 124 -4.84 3.32 -10.00
C ARG A 124 -5.72 3.78 -11.15
N ALA A 125 -6.02 2.86 -12.03
CA ALA A 125 -6.95 3.00 -13.15
C ALA A 125 -8.06 1.97 -13.00
N GLU A 126 -9.24 2.43 -12.58
CA GLU A 126 -10.38 1.54 -12.34
C GLU A 126 -11.12 1.21 -13.63
N ARG A 127 -11.56 -0.04 -13.76
CA ARG A 127 -12.68 -0.39 -14.63
C ARG A 127 -13.96 0.15 -13.98
N ASN A 128 -14.87 0.70 -14.79
CA ASN A 128 -16.17 1.25 -14.35
C ASN A 128 -17.08 0.15 -13.74
N GLN A 129 -16.71 -0.41 -12.58
CA GLN A 129 -17.53 -1.36 -11.82
C GLN A 129 -17.57 -0.92 -10.37
N VAL A 130 -18.75 -1.04 -9.76
CA VAL A 130 -19.00 -0.70 -8.36
C VAL A 130 -18.33 -1.77 -7.48
N ILE A 131 -17.13 -1.49 -6.99
CA ILE A 131 -16.50 -2.28 -5.93
C ILE A 131 -16.92 -1.71 -4.58
N ALA A 132 -17.19 -2.57 -3.60
CA ALA A 132 -17.78 -2.21 -2.31
C ALA A 132 -16.97 -1.23 -1.45
N ALA A 133 -15.65 -1.09 -1.67
CA ALA A 133 -14.82 -0.09 -1.01
C ALA A 133 -13.97 0.65 -2.06
N PRO A 134 -14.07 1.98 -2.17
CA PRO A 134 -13.28 2.75 -3.14
C PRO A 134 -11.82 2.78 -2.69
N LEU A 135 -10.98 1.94 -3.30
CA LEU A 135 -9.53 2.06 -3.18
C LEU A 135 -9.07 3.18 -4.11
N MET A 136 -8.19 4.05 -3.63
CA MET A 136 -7.65 5.18 -4.39
C MET A 136 -6.14 5.31 -4.17
N VAL A 137 -5.49 6.20 -4.91
CA VAL A 137 -4.09 6.56 -4.65
C VAL A 137 -3.95 7.00 -3.18
N GLY A 138 -2.95 6.46 -2.50
CA GLY A 138 -2.75 6.63 -1.05
C GLY A 138 -3.44 5.58 -0.18
N SER A 139 -4.36 4.75 -0.71
CA SER A 139 -4.89 3.61 0.06
C SER A 139 -3.82 2.59 0.36
N THR A 140 -3.93 1.95 1.53
CA THR A 140 -2.99 0.93 1.97
C THR A 140 -3.66 -0.43 2.09
N LEU A 141 -2.93 -1.50 1.74
CA LEU A 141 -3.38 -2.89 1.87
C LEU A 141 -2.30 -3.77 2.49
N PRO A 142 -2.66 -4.91 3.12
CA PRO A 142 -1.69 -5.87 3.63
C PRO A 142 -0.84 -6.46 2.50
N SER A 143 0.49 -6.56 2.72
CA SER A 143 1.41 -7.10 1.70
C SER A 143 1.26 -8.61 1.53
N HIS A 144 0.97 -9.36 2.61
CA HIS A 144 0.99 -10.83 2.60
C HIS A 144 -0.14 -11.46 1.76
N CYS A 145 -1.29 -10.79 1.63
CA CYS A 145 -2.47 -11.31 0.93
C CYS A 145 -2.83 -10.51 -0.35
N THR A 146 -1.86 -9.77 -0.91
CA THR A 146 -1.99 -9.04 -2.17
C THR A 146 -0.89 -9.45 -3.15
N SER A 147 -1.22 -9.53 -4.44
CA SER A 147 -0.24 -9.90 -5.48
C SER A 147 0.92 -8.92 -5.56
N MET A 148 0.67 -7.61 -5.46
CA MET A 148 1.73 -6.59 -5.42
C MET A 148 2.62 -6.74 -4.20
N GLY A 149 2.02 -6.92 -3.02
CA GLY A 149 2.78 -7.08 -1.79
C GLY A 149 3.69 -8.31 -1.83
N ARG A 150 3.19 -9.46 -2.31
CA ARG A 150 4.00 -10.67 -2.45
C ARG A 150 5.17 -10.51 -3.43
N VAL A 151 4.95 -9.85 -4.56
CA VAL A 151 6.03 -9.55 -5.52
C VAL A 151 7.13 -8.73 -4.87
N ILE A 152 6.78 -7.70 -4.10
CA ILE A 152 7.77 -6.83 -3.47
C ILE A 152 8.44 -7.55 -2.29
N LEU A 153 7.70 -8.24 -1.43
CA LEU A 153 8.24 -9.05 -0.33
C LEU A 153 9.19 -10.14 -0.84
N ALA A 154 8.83 -10.81 -1.93
CA ALA A 154 9.66 -11.83 -2.57
C ALA A 154 10.99 -11.27 -3.11
N SER A 155 11.01 -9.98 -3.44
CA SER A 155 12.20 -9.28 -3.95
C SER A 155 13.14 -8.78 -2.85
N MET A 156 12.74 -8.84 -1.59
CA MET A 156 13.60 -8.48 -0.45
C MET A 156 14.76 -9.46 -0.34
N THR A 157 15.88 -9.01 0.25
CA THR A 157 16.96 -9.93 0.63
C THR A 157 16.44 -10.99 1.59
N ASN A 158 17.02 -12.19 1.55
CA ASN A 158 16.59 -13.30 2.42
C ASN A 158 16.60 -12.89 3.90
N GLY A 159 17.65 -12.17 4.35
CA GLY A 159 17.73 -11.70 5.75
C GLY A 159 16.62 -10.75 6.13
N ALA A 160 16.35 -9.74 5.30
CA ALA A 160 15.28 -8.76 5.56
C ALA A 160 13.89 -9.42 5.53
N ARG A 161 13.66 -10.34 4.60
CA ARG A 161 12.41 -11.10 4.50
C ARG A 161 12.17 -11.98 5.72
N GLU A 162 13.18 -12.73 6.18
CA GLU A 162 13.07 -13.58 7.38
C GLU A 162 12.89 -12.75 8.65
N GLN A 163 13.59 -11.63 8.77
CA GLN A 163 13.41 -10.71 9.88
C GLN A 163 11.97 -10.18 9.93
N TRP A 164 11.41 -9.80 8.78
CA TRP A 164 10.01 -9.35 8.70
C TRP A 164 9.04 -10.50 9.04
N LEU A 165 9.21 -11.69 8.43
CA LEU A 165 8.34 -12.85 8.66
C LEU A 165 8.30 -13.27 10.14
N SER A 166 9.42 -13.16 10.86
CA SER A 166 9.51 -13.56 12.28
C SER A 166 8.65 -12.70 13.21
N GLY A 167 8.32 -11.46 12.82
CA GLY A 167 7.48 -10.55 13.59
C GLY A 167 6.15 -10.18 12.92
N ALA A 168 5.90 -10.71 11.72
CA ALA A 168 4.73 -10.31 10.94
C ALA A 168 3.42 -10.83 11.56
N VAL A 169 2.44 -9.93 11.65
CA VAL A 169 1.05 -10.29 11.96
C VAL A 169 0.32 -10.50 10.65
N LEU A 170 0.05 -11.76 10.30
CA LEU A 170 -0.64 -12.16 9.08
C LEU A 170 -2.14 -12.25 9.36
N GLU A 171 -2.83 -11.11 9.29
CA GLU A 171 -4.27 -11.04 9.56
C GLU A 171 -5.07 -11.83 8.51
N SER A 172 -5.99 -12.69 8.96
CA SER A 172 -6.96 -13.35 8.08
C SER A 172 -7.96 -12.32 7.57
N ARG A 173 -8.08 -12.21 6.25
CA ARG A 173 -9.08 -11.37 5.56
C ARG A 173 -10.24 -12.22 5.03
N THR A 174 -9.91 -13.45 4.64
CA THR A 174 -10.84 -14.47 4.18
C THR A 174 -10.39 -15.83 4.72
N GLU A 175 -11.20 -16.86 4.53
CA GLU A 175 -10.79 -18.26 4.84
C GLU A 175 -9.62 -18.74 3.97
N ARG A 176 -9.32 -18.08 2.83
CA ARG A 176 -8.23 -18.43 1.93
C ARG A 176 -6.93 -17.68 2.21
N THR A 177 -6.97 -16.68 3.09
CA THR A 177 -5.78 -15.91 3.44
C THR A 177 -4.70 -16.80 4.04
N ILE A 178 -3.48 -16.73 3.50
CA ILE A 178 -2.30 -17.38 4.10
C ILE A 178 -1.94 -16.62 5.38
N THR A 179 -2.08 -17.31 6.53
CA THR A 179 -1.77 -16.77 7.86
C THR A 179 -0.58 -17.46 8.53
N SER A 180 -0.04 -18.53 7.93
CA SER A 180 1.17 -19.22 8.40
C SER A 180 2.42 -18.57 7.80
N PRO A 181 3.40 -18.12 8.61
CA PRO A 181 4.69 -17.61 8.11
C PRO A 181 5.43 -18.61 7.25
N ASP A 182 5.37 -19.93 7.55
CA ASP A 182 6.04 -20.95 6.77
C ASP A 182 5.38 -21.15 5.40
N ALA A 183 4.04 -21.16 5.35
CA ALA A 183 3.32 -21.23 4.09
C ALA A 183 3.59 -19.98 3.23
N LEU A 184 3.59 -18.80 3.83
CA LEU A 184 3.91 -17.56 3.13
C LEU A 184 5.36 -17.55 2.62
N ARG A 185 6.31 -18.06 3.41
CA ARG A 185 7.73 -18.22 2.98
C ARG A 185 7.84 -19.05 1.71
N GLY A 186 7.16 -20.19 1.66
CA GLY A 186 7.12 -21.05 0.48
C GLY A 186 6.58 -20.35 -0.76
N GLU A 187 5.47 -19.62 -0.58
CA GLU A 187 4.86 -18.81 -1.65
C GLU A 187 5.81 -17.71 -2.13
N LEU A 188 6.46 -16.98 -1.22
CA LEU A 188 7.42 -15.92 -1.57
C LEU A 188 8.65 -16.46 -2.31
N CYS A 189 9.10 -17.68 -2.00
CA CYS A 189 10.17 -18.33 -2.76
C CYS A 189 9.73 -18.64 -4.21
N ALA A 190 8.53 -19.19 -4.40
CA ALA A 190 7.99 -19.43 -5.74
C ALA A 190 7.81 -18.12 -6.53
N VAL A 191 7.32 -17.05 -5.89
CA VAL A 191 7.17 -15.72 -6.49
C VAL A 191 8.53 -15.13 -6.88
N ALA A 192 9.59 -15.32 -6.08
CA ALA A 192 10.95 -14.86 -6.40
C ALA A 192 11.51 -15.53 -7.67
N GLU A 193 11.26 -16.81 -7.85
CA GLU A 193 11.71 -17.60 -9.01
C GLU A 193 10.96 -17.20 -10.28
N GLN A 194 9.63 -17.18 -10.23
CA GLN A 194 8.79 -16.92 -11.41
C GLN A 194 8.67 -15.44 -11.76
N ARG A 195 8.96 -14.52 -10.81
CA ARG A 195 8.91 -13.06 -10.95
C ARG A 195 7.50 -12.50 -11.26
N TRP A 196 6.49 -13.12 -10.71
CA TRP A 196 5.11 -12.64 -10.68
C TRP A 196 4.37 -13.33 -9.54
N SER A 197 3.26 -12.75 -9.10
CA SER A 197 2.38 -13.34 -8.09
C SER A 197 0.94 -13.26 -8.54
N LEU A 198 0.22 -14.37 -8.40
CA LEU A 198 -1.22 -14.44 -8.55
C LEU A 198 -1.82 -14.77 -7.19
N VAL A 199 -2.69 -13.90 -6.71
CA VAL A 199 -3.43 -14.06 -5.45
C VAL A 199 -4.90 -14.19 -5.74
N GLU A 200 -5.54 -15.17 -5.13
CA GLU A 200 -6.92 -15.53 -5.41
C GLU A 200 -7.72 -15.59 -4.11
N GLU A 201 -8.64 -14.64 -3.99
CA GLU A 201 -9.63 -14.56 -2.89
C GLU A 201 -9.02 -14.50 -1.47
N GLU A 202 -7.75 -14.12 -1.35
CA GLU A 202 -7.11 -13.98 -0.04
C GLU A 202 -7.34 -12.61 0.62
N LEU A 203 -7.44 -11.54 -0.17
CA LEU A 203 -7.79 -10.21 0.31
C LEU A 203 -9.29 -10.05 0.48
N GLU A 204 -10.05 -10.52 -0.49
CA GLU A 204 -11.51 -10.43 -0.57
C GLU A 204 -12.04 -11.60 -1.42
N ILE A 205 -13.12 -12.24 -0.98
CA ILE A 205 -13.78 -13.32 -1.73
C ILE A 205 -14.29 -12.77 -3.07
N GLY A 206 -14.09 -13.54 -4.14
CA GLY A 206 -14.43 -13.14 -5.51
C GLY A 206 -13.38 -12.26 -6.18
N LEU A 207 -12.29 -11.89 -5.51
CA LEU A 207 -11.20 -11.09 -6.09
C LEU A 207 -10.01 -11.97 -6.50
N ARG A 208 -9.52 -11.78 -7.72
CA ARG A 208 -8.27 -12.37 -8.23
C ARG A 208 -7.36 -11.27 -8.73
N SER A 209 -6.07 -11.34 -8.43
CA SER A 209 -5.11 -10.35 -8.90
C SER A 209 -3.78 -10.97 -9.29
N LEU A 210 -3.18 -10.44 -10.37
CA LEU A 210 -1.88 -10.83 -10.89
C LEU A 210 -0.95 -9.61 -10.88
N ALA A 211 0.27 -9.75 -10.38
CA ALA A 211 1.24 -8.66 -10.31
C ALA A 211 2.63 -9.07 -10.82
N VAL A 212 3.36 -8.07 -11.30
CA VAL A 212 4.77 -8.16 -11.70
C VAL A 212 5.58 -7.05 -11.00
N PRO A 213 6.90 -7.26 -10.76
CA PRO A 213 7.76 -6.22 -10.18
C PRO A 213 8.01 -5.09 -11.18
N ILE A 214 8.28 -3.90 -10.65
CA ILE A 214 8.86 -2.76 -11.35
C ILE A 214 10.21 -2.51 -10.69
N ARG A 215 11.30 -2.57 -11.48
CA ARG A 215 12.68 -2.50 -11.00
C ARG A 215 13.39 -1.25 -11.49
N ASP A 216 14.34 -0.79 -10.69
CA ASP A 216 15.31 0.21 -11.15
C ASP A 216 16.42 -0.43 -12.01
N ARG A 217 17.37 0.41 -12.44
CA ARG A 217 18.50 0.00 -13.28
C ARG A 217 19.45 -0.98 -12.59
N ASP A 218 19.47 -0.99 -11.27
CA ASP A 218 20.28 -1.89 -10.46
C ASP A 218 19.57 -3.22 -10.17
N GLY A 219 18.33 -3.38 -10.66
CA GLY A 219 17.49 -4.55 -10.49
C GLY A 219 16.72 -4.58 -9.16
N THR A 220 16.78 -3.50 -8.36
CA THR A 220 16.03 -3.38 -7.11
C THR A 220 14.56 -3.16 -7.41
N THR A 221 13.67 -3.93 -6.79
CA THR A 221 12.23 -3.75 -6.93
C THR A 221 11.76 -2.53 -6.14
N LEU A 222 11.29 -1.51 -6.84
CA LEU A 222 10.78 -0.27 -6.24
C LEU A 222 9.28 -0.34 -5.96
N ALA A 223 8.54 -1.05 -6.82
CA ALA A 223 7.09 -1.14 -6.79
C ALA A 223 6.62 -2.42 -7.51
N ALA A 224 5.32 -2.61 -7.57
CA ALA A 224 4.70 -3.65 -8.39
C ALA A 224 3.51 -3.08 -9.17
N LEU A 225 3.29 -3.62 -10.37
CA LEU A 225 2.15 -3.35 -11.24
C LEU A 225 1.22 -4.55 -11.19
N ASN A 226 -0.08 -4.33 -10.98
CA ASN A 226 -1.06 -5.41 -10.99
C ASN A 226 -2.25 -5.15 -11.91
N VAL A 227 -2.91 -6.24 -12.29
CA VAL A 227 -4.29 -6.27 -12.76
C VAL A 227 -5.13 -7.01 -11.72
N ALA A 228 -6.34 -6.49 -11.46
CA ALA A 228 -7.32 -7.11 -10.57
C ALA A 228 -8.64 -7.30 -11.30
N THR A 229 -9.21 -8.51 -11.17
CA THR A 229 -10.47 -8.93 -11.79
C THR A 229 -11.31 -9.74 -10.82
N PHE A 230 -12.57 -9.98 -11.15
CA PHE A 230 -13.39 -10.94 -10.42
C PHE A 230 -12.98 -12.38 -10.76
N SER A 231 -12.99 -13.27 -9.75
CA SER A 231 -12.55 -14.67 -9.90
C SER A 231 -13.47 -15.49 -10.81
N ASP A 232 -14.73 -15.09 -10.97
CA ASP A 232 -15.71 -15.68 -11.89
C ASP A 232 -15.62 -15.17 -13.34
N ALA A 233 -14.99 -13.99 -13.54
CA ALA A 233 -14.86 -13.39 -14.87
C ALA A 233 -13.77 -14.07 -15.72
N HIS A 234 -12.65 -14.42 -15.12
CA HIS A 234 -11.48 -14.97 -15.82
C HIS A 234 -10.79 -16.06 -15.01
N SER A 235 -10.39 -17.17 -15.66
CA SER A 235 -9.64 -18.24 -15.03
C SER A 235 -8.19 -17.82 -14.68
N ARG A 236 -7.54 -18.61 -13.84
CA ARG A 236 -6.13 -18.45 -13.49
C ARG A 236 -5.23 -18.49 -14.74
N GLU A 237 -5.48 -19.44 -15.62
CA GLU A 237 -4.75 -19.65 -16.87
C GLU A 237 -4.93 -18.43 -17.78
N HIS A 238 -6.14 -17.87 -17.87
CA HIS A 238 -6.38 -16.66 -18.64
C HIS A 238 -5.52 -15.48 -18.18
N LEU A 239 -5.39 -15.26 -16.87
CA LEU A 239 -4.54 -14.19 -16.36
C LEU A 239 -3.07 -14.42 -16.71
N ILE A 240 -2.60 -15.66 -16.60
CA ILE A 240 -1.21 -16.02 -16.90
C ILE A 240 -0.93 -15.91 -18.40
N ASP A 241 -1.79 -16.44 -19.24
CA ASP A 241 -1.53 -16.53 -20.69
C ASP A 241 -1.80 -15.20 -21.41
N ARG A 242 -2.77 -14.42 -20.94
CA ARG A 242 -3.21 -13.19 -21.63
C ARG A 242 -2.75 -11.90 -20.94
N TYR A 243 -2.81 -11.81 -19.61
CA TYR A 243 -2.51 -10.56 -18.92
C TYR A 243 -1.05 -10.45 -18.47
N LEU A 244 -0.37 -11.56 -18.14
CA LEU A 244 1.02 -11.52 -17.70
C LEU A 244 1.98 -10.92 -18.74
N PRO A 245 1.89 -11.26 -20.07
CA PRO A 245 2.73 -10.62 -21.09
C PRO A 245 2.52 -9.10 -21.15
N ASP A 246 1.28 -8.65 -21.08
CA ASP A 246 0.93 -7.23 -21.11
C ASP A 246 1.41 -6.48 -19.85
N LEU A 247 1.27 -7.09 -18.68
CA LEU A 247 1.81 -6.56 -17.42
C LEU A 247 3.34 -6.40 -17.49
N ARG A 248 4.05 -7.42 -18.00
CA ARG A 248 5.52 -7.36 -18.16
C ARG A 248 5.94 -6.27 -19.13
N ALA A 249 5.23 -6.11 -20.24
CA ALA A 249 5.51 -5.04 -21.19
C ALA A 249 5.28 -3.65 -20.60
N ALA A 250 4.21 -3.46 -19.83
CA ALA A 250 3.90 -2.21 -19.13
C ALA A 250 4.90 -1.93 -17.99
N ALA A 251 5.29 -2.94 -17.21
CA ALA A 251 6.34 -2.79 -16.20
C ALA A 251 7.66 -2.35 -16.84
N GLY A 252 8.07 -2.94 -17.96
CA GLY A 252 9.25 -2.52 -18.71
C GLY A 252 9.15 -1.09 -19.27
N GLN A 253 7.96 -0.55 -19.52
CA GLN A 253 7.79 0.88 -19.86
C GLN A 253 8.09 1.77 -18.64
N LEU A 254 7.59 1.37 -17.46
CA LEU A 254 7.85 2.09 -16.20
C LEU A 254 9.35 2.05 -15.84
N GLU A 255 10.00 0.89 -15.96
CA GLU A 255 11.43 0.70 -15.66
C GLU A 255 12.34 1.55 -16.55
N ARG A 256 11.96 1.80 -17.81
CA ARG A 256 12.71 2.69 -18.71
C ARG A 256 12.56 4.18 -18.40
N ALA A 257 11.57 4.55 -17.62
CA ALA A 257 11.28 5.94 -17.26
C ALA A 257 11.91 6.36 -15.92
N ILE A 258 12.55 5.41 -15.23
CA ILE A 258 13.21 5.60 -13.90
C ILE A 258 14.72 5.19 -13.95
#